data_a9aeb4a39d2e9e57196022d36e338619
#
_entry.id   a9aeb4a39d2e9e57196022d36e338619
#
_cell.length_a   1.000
_cell.length_b   1.000
_cell.length_c   1.000
_cell.angle_alpha   90.00
_cell.angle_beta   90.00
_cell.angle_gamma   90.00
#
_symmetry.space_group_name_H-M   'P 1'
#
loop_
_entity.id
_entity.type
_entity.pdbx_description
1 polymer ?
#
loop_
_entity_poly.entity_id
_entity_poly.type
_entity_poly.pdbx_seq_one_letter_code
_entity_poly.pdbx_strand_id
1 'polypeptide(L)'
;MEAIGTRDLLAAAGPGIDAFSYHHYGAASQRCSGIPGQTTPEAALSEEWLASTDQTRAFYQTLRDEFEPGKPMWVTETADAACGGNPWASTFLDTFRYLDQLGRLARAGVQVVAHNTLASSDYGLLDEKTFRPRPNYWAALLWRRLMGTTVLDAGVHHGTHVYAHCQRVVPGAVTLLAINTDRTTAAILRLPTTSERYTLSADHLQSPGARLNGAALEFGPNDDLPHFAGVRSPPGSVELAPATITFLTIGDSGNTACD
;
A
#
# COMPACT_ATOMS: atom_id res chain seq x y z
N MET A 1 -4.26 -36.12 -3.34
CA MET A 1 -3.32 -35.67 -4.39
C MET A 1 -2.36 -34.76 -3.65
N GLU A 2 -1.08 -35.08 -3.63
CA GLU A 2 -0.07 -34.27 -2.97
C GLU A 2 0.22 -33.05 -3.85
N ALA A 3 0.34 -31.86 -3.24
CA ALA A 3 0.60 -30.64 -3.98
C ALA A 3 2.08 -30.66 -4.48
N ILE A 4 2.28 -30.33 -5.76
CA ILE A 4 3.62 -30.19 -6.31
C ILE A 4 4.27 -28.95 -5.69
N GLY A 5 5.47 -29.07 -5.14
CA GLY A 5 6.24 -27.95 -4.60
C GLY A 5 6.61 -26.93 -5.70
N THR A 6 6.60 -25.65 -5.39
CA THR A 6 6.95 -24.59 -6.36
C THR A 6 8.33 -24.81 -6.99
N ARG A 7 9.32 -25.24 -6.21
CA ARG A 7 10.68 -25.55 -6.68
C ARG A 7 10.67 -26.70 -7.70
N ASP A 8 9.96 -27.79 -7.42
CA ASP A 8 9.89 -28.95 -8.30
C ASP A 8 9.17 -28.59 -9.61
N LEU A 9 8.12 -27.77 -9.53
CA LEU A 9 7.43 -27.26 -10.69
C LEU A 9 8.35 -26.43 -11.59
N LEU A 10 9.10 -25.49 -11.02
CA LEU A 10 10.01 -24.63 -11.77
C LEU A 10 11.17 -25.44 -12.38
N ALA A 11 11.73 -26.38 -11.64
CA ALA A 11 12.77 -27.25 -12.14
C ALA A 11 12.32 -28.12 -13.32
N ALA A 12 11.07 -28.59 -13.29
CA ALA A 12 10.48 -29.40 -14.37
C ALA A 12 10.07 -28.57 -15.59
N ALA A 13 9.58 -27.34 -15.38
CA ALA A 13 9.16 -26.46 -16.46
C ALA A 13 10.33 -25.93 -17.29
N GLY A 14 11.49 -25.75 -16.67
CA GLY A 14 12.63 -25.07 -17.29
C GLY A 14 12.40 -23.56 -17.47
N PRO A 15 13.43 -22.82 -17.94
CA PRO A 15 13.33 -21.37 -18.14
C PRO A 15 12.42 -21.03 -19.31
N GLY A 16 11.70 -19.92 -19.24
CA GLY A 16 10.85 -19.47 -20.36
C GLY A 16 9.69 -18.56 -19.99
N ILE A 17 9.57 -18.10 -18.73
CA ILE A 17 8.53 -17.15 -18.35
C ILE A 17 8.97 -15.72 -18.60
N ASP A 18 8.02 -14.82 -18.87
CA ASP A 18 8.29 -13.38 -19.04
C ASP A 18 8.31 -12.64 -17.70
N ALA A 19 7.54 -13.10 -16.73
CA ALA A 19 7.50 -12.56 -15.39
C ALA A 19 7.30 -13.68 -14.37
N PHE A 20 7.96 -13.56 -13.21
CA PHE A 20 7.75 -14.44 -12.07
C PHE A 20 6.64 -13.88 -11.19
N SER A 21 5.52 -14.58 -11.11
CA SER A 21 4.38 -14.11 -10.32
C SER A 21 4.08 -15.00 -9.13
N TYR A 22 3.52 -14.38 -8.08
CA TYR A 22 3.08 -15.07 -6.88
C TYR A 22 1.87 -14.37 -6.26
N HIS A 23 1.17 -15.06 -5.36
CA HIS A 23 0.10 -14.50 -4.55
C HIS A 23 0.60 -14.28 -3.12
N HIS A 24 0.07 -13.26 -2.45
CA HIS A 24 0.34 -12.98 -1.05
C HIS A 24 -0.92 -12.59 -0.29
N TYR A 25 -1.22 -13.35 0.75
CA TYR A 25 -2.17 -13.01 1.80
C TYR A 25 -1.45 -13.13 3.14
N GLY A 26 -1.46 -12.07 3.93
CA GLY A 26 -0.74 -12.03 5.21
C GLY A 26 -1.32 -13.00 6.25
N ALA A 27 -2.59 -13.36 6.11
CA ALA A 27 -3.32 -14.23 7.04
C ALA A 27 -4.39 -15.07 6.35
N ALA A 28 -5.02 -15.96 7.11
CA ALA A 28 -6.32 -16.52 6.81
C ALA A 28 -7.40 -15.71 7.53
N SER A 29 -8.51 -15.43 6.85
CA SER A 29 -9.66 -14.77 7.43
C SER A 29 -10.25 -15.57 8.59
N GLN A 30 -10.78 -14.87 9.59
CA GLN A 30 -11.55 -15.46 10.68
C GLN A 30 -12.75 -16.31 10.19
N ARG A 31 -13.20 -16.12 8.93
CA ARG A 31 -14.24 -16.94 8.29
C ARG A 31 -13.80 -18.37 8.01
N CYS A 32 -12.51 -18.58 7.80
CA CYS A 32 -11.93 -19.91 7.57
C CYS A 32 -11.46 -20.51 8.90
N SER A 33 -12.41 -20.87 9.75
CA SER A 33 -12.13 -21.51 11.03
C SER A 33 -11.30 -22.79 10.84
N GLY A 34 -10.23 -22.92 11.65
CA GLY A 34 -9.35 -24.09 11.59
C GLY A 34 -8.10 -23.91 10.71
N ILE A 35 -7.96 -22.80 9.98
CA ILE A 35 -6.71 -22.46 9.31
C ILE A 35 -5.88 -21.59 10.26
N PRO A 36 -4.62 -21.96 10.57
CA PRO A 36 -3.73 -21.14 11.43
C PRO A 36 -3.31 -19.85 10.70
N GLY A 37 -2.80 -18.86 11.44
CA GLY A 37 -2.30 -17.62 10.88
C GLY A 37 -3.34 -16.50 10.77
N GLN A 38 -4.31 -16.48 11.69
CA GLN A 38 -5.24 -15.35 11.81
C GLN A 38 -4.55 -14.14 12.45
N THR A 39 -5.02 -12.94 12.08
CA THR A 39 -4.60 -11.69 12.70
C THR A 39 -5.77 -10.97 13.36
N THR A 40 -5.50 -9.94 14.15
CA THR A 40 -6.50 -9.15 14.88
C THR A 40 -6.39 -7.67 14.50
N PRO A 41 -7.45 -6.87 14.74
CA PRO A 41 -7.38 -5.43 14.51
C PRO A 41 -6.27 -4.73 15.34
N GLU A 42 -5.93 -5.27 16.51
CA GLU A 42 -4.87 -4.75 17.38
C GLU A 42 -3.50 -4.92 16.73
N ALA A 43 -3.26 -6.07 16.11
CA ALA A 43 -2.00 -6.40 15.43
C ALA A 43 -1.87 -5.78 14.03
N ALA A 44 -2.96 -5.26 13.43
CA ALA A 44 -3.00 -4.83 12.04
C ALA A 44 -2.06 -3.66 11.69
N LEU A 45 -1.54 -2.93 12.67
CA LEU A 45 -0.53 -1.88 12.48
C LEU A 45 0.86 -2.27 13.01
N SER A 46 1.06 -3.52 13.44
CA SER A 46 2.37 -3.98 13.90
C SER A 46 3.33 -4.16 12.73
N GLU A 47 4.62 -3.91 12.98
CA GLU A 47 5.66 -4.17 11.98
C GLU A 47 5.70 -5.63 11.54
N GLU A 48 5.48 -6.57 12.46
CA GLU A 48 5.41 -7.99 12.15
C GLU A 48 4.36 -8.30 11.09
N TRP A 49 3.16 -7.72 11.23
CA TRP A 49 2.08 -7.86 10.27
C TRP A 49 2.41 -7.19 8.93
N LEU A 50 2.84 -5.93 8.95
CA LEU A 50 3.10 -5.13 7.76
C LEU A 50 4.29 -5.68 6.96
N ALA A 51 5.32 -6.20 7.63
CA ALA A 51 6.49 -6.80 6.98
C ALA A 51 6.27 -8.22 6.44
N SER A 52 5.11 -8.85 6.67
CA SER A 52 4.83 -10.21 6.18
C SER A 52 4.96 -10.31 4.65
N THR A 53 4.63 -9.25 3.93
CA THR A 53 4.81 -9.18 2.47
C THR A 53 6.28 -9.26 2.04
N ASP A 54 7.21 -8.71 2.83
CA ASP A 54 8.65 -8.76 2.55
C ASP A 54 9.18 -10.18 2.70
N GLN A 55 8.70 -10.93 3.68
CA GLN A 55 9.10 -12.33 3.90
C GLN A 55 8.65 -13.21 2.73
N THR A 56 7.40 -13.07 2.30
CA THR A 56 6.87 -13.80 1.13
C THR A 56 7.64 -13.43 -0.13
N ARG A 57 7.87 -12.14 -0.37
CA ARG A 57 8.66 -11.66 -1.51
C ARG A 57 10.07 -12.23 -1.49
N ALA A 58 10.76 -12.20 -0.35
CA ALA A 58 12.11 -12.71 -0.23
C ALA A 58 12.18 -14.21 -0.56
N PHE A 59 11.22 -15.00 -0.09
CA PHE A 59 11.13 -16.42 -0.43
C PHE A 59 11.00 -16.63 -1.94
N TYR A 60 10.05 -15.96 -2.60
CA TYR A 60 9.85 -16.11 -4.04
C TYR A 60 10.98 -15.50 -4.87
N GLN A 61 11.65 -14.48 -4.36
CA GLN A 61 12.84 -13.92 -5.02
C GLN A 61 13.97 -14.94 -5.10
N THR A 62 14.19 -15.76 -4.06
CA THR A 62 15.22 -16.81 -4.12
C THR A 62 14.91 -17.84 -5.22
N LEU A 63 13.66 -18.20 -5.40
CA LEU A 63 13.22 -19.10 -6.47
C LEU A 63 13.37 -18.44 -7.84
N ARG A 64 12.97 -17.17 -7.98
CA ARG A 64 13.15 -16.43 -9.21
C ARG A 64 14.63 -16.34 -9.60
N ASP A 65 15.50 -16.01 -8.65
CA ASP A 65 16.93 -15.84 -8.92
C ASP A 65 17.60 -17.18 -9.30
N GLU A 66 17.10 -18.31 -8.80
CA GLU A 66 17.58 -19.64 -9.13
C GLU A 66 17.10 -20.14 -10.49
N PHE A 67 15.82 -19.99 -10.81
CA PHE A 67 15.19 -20.61 -11.99
C PHE A 67 14.99 -19.65 -13.15
N GLU A 68 14.76 -18.35 -12.87
CA GLU A 68 14.41 -17.32 -13.84
C GLU A 68 15.15 -16.00 -13.52
N PRO A 69 16.50 -16.01 -13.49
CA PRO A 69 17.28 -14.86 -13.03
C PRO A 69 16.99 -13.61 -13.86
N GLY A 70 16.81 -12.47 -13.15
CA GLY A 70 16.57 -11.17 -13.77
C GLY A 70 15.13 -10.93 -14.26
N LYS A 71 14.24 -11.91 -14.20
CA LYS A 71 12.84 -11.71 -14.58
C LYS A 71 12.11 -10.78 -13.60
N PRO A 72 11.19 -9.95 -14.07
CA PRO A 72 10.38 -9.10 -13.21
C PRO A 72 9.53 -9.92 -12.24
N MET A 73 9.32 -9.40 -11.03
CA MET A 73 8.46 -10.03 -10.04
C MET A 73 7.11 -9.30 -9.98
N TRP A 74 6.03 -10.07 -9.99
CA TRP A 74 4.67 -9.58 -9.90
C TRP A 74 3.92 -10.24 -8.75
N VAL A 75 3.21 -9.46 -7.97
CA VAL A 75 2.17 -9.95 -7.06
C VAL A 75 0.84 -9.87 -7.80
N THR A 76 0.41 -11.00 -8.33
CA THR A 76 -0.78 -11.05 -9.19
C THR A 76 -2.09 -11.21 -8.43
N GLU A 77 -2.01 -11.49 -7.13
CA GLU A 77 -3.16 -11.49 -6.23
C GLU A 77 -2.72 -11.20 -4.80
N THR A 78 -3.33 -10.20 -4.17
CA THR A 78 -3.07 -9.88 -2.77
C THR A 78 -4.23 -9.15 -2.10
N ALA A 79 -4.43 -9.42 -0.82
CA ALA A 79 -5.28 -8.66 0.10
C ALA A 79 -4.79 -8.86 1.54
N ASP A 80 -5.57 -8.44 2.54
CA ASP A 80 -5.23 -8.60 3.95
C ASP A 80 -5.20 -10.07 4.37
N ALA A 81 -6.24 -10.84 4.00
CA ALA A 81 -6.36 -12.23 4.39
C ALA A 81 -7.06 -13.06 3.30
N ALA A 82 -6.62 -14.29 3.11
CA ALA A 82 -7.31 -15.26 2.28
C ALA A 82 -8.74 -15.54 2.80
N CYS A 83 -9.58 -16.18 2.00
CA CYS A 83 -10.98 -16.48 2.35
C CYS A 83 -11.88 -15.24 2.48
N GLY A 84 -11.75 -14.26 1.59
CA GLY A 84 -12.65 -13.11 1.50
C GLY A 84 -12.30 -11.93 2.40
N GLY A 85 -11.15 -11.96 3.05
CA GLY A 85 -10.68 -10.89 3.93
C GLY A 85 -11.22 -10.99 5.35
N ASN A 86 -10.57 -10.31 6.26
CA ASN A 86 -11.08 -10.09 7.60
C ASN A 86 -12.22 -9.05 7.61
N PRO A 87 -13.11 -9.05 8.60
CA PRO A 87 -14.20 -8.05 8.66
C PRO A 87 -13.73 -6.59 8.64
N TRP A 88 -12.51 -6.30 9.13
CA TRP A 88 -11.94 -4.95 9.11
C TRP A 88 -11.22 -4.59 7.81
N ALA A 89 -11.08 -5.51 6.84
CA ALA A 89 -10.47 -5.23 5.55
C ALA A 89 -11.22 -4.15 4.75
N SER A 90 -12.52 -3.97 5.02
CA SER A 90 -13.36 -2.93 4.43
C SER A 90 -13.24 -1.56 5.13
N THR A 91 -12.37 -1.41 6.12
CA THR A 91 -12.25 -0.22 6.96
C THR A 91 -10.92 0.51 6.76
N PHE A 92 -10.80 1.70 7.33
CA PHE A 92 -9.57 2.50 7.27
C PHE A 92 -8.35 1.78 7.86
N LEU A 93 -8.56 0.82 8.76
CA LEU A 93 -7.49 0.05 9.36
C LEU A 93 -6.64 -0.71 8.33
N ASP A 94 -7.26 -1.30 7.30
CA ASP A 94 -6.52 -2.02 6.25
C ASP A 94 -5.79 -1.09 5.29
N THR A 95 -6.13 0.19 5.26
CA THR A 95 -5.48 1.16 4.37
C THR A 95 -3.99 1.31 4.66
N PHE A 96 -3.59 1.11 5.91
CA PHE A 96 -2.18 1.11 6.31
C PHE A 96 -1.43 -0.04 5.65
N ARG A 97 -1.92 -1.27 5.78
CA ARG A 97 -1.32 -2.43 5.11
C ARG A 97 -1.31 -2.24 3.59
N TYR A 98 -2.42 -1.78 3.02
CA TYR A 98 -2.56 -1.59 1.58
C TYR A 98 -1.47 -0.68 1.01
N LEU A 99 -1.28 0.50 1.58
CA LEU A 99 -0.28 1.47 1.11
C LEU A 99 1.15 1.09 1.51
N ASP A 100 1.33 0.53 2.70
CA ASP A 100 2.64 0.06 3.16
C ASP A 100 3.17 -1.07 2.28
N GLN A 101 2.31 -2.02 1.92
CA GLN A 101 2.64 -3.10 0.99
C GLN A 101 3.06 -2.56 -0.38
N LEU A 102 2.33 -1.60 -0.94
CA LEU A 102 2.71 -0.98 -2.21
C LEU A 102 4.10 -0.32 -2.11
N GLY A 103 4.36 0.43 -1.04
CA GLY A 103 5.64 1.09 -0.80
C GLY A 103 6.80 0.09 -0.64
N ARG A 104 6.62 -0.95 0.18
CA ARG A 104 7.63 -2.01 0.41
C ARG A 104 7.96 -2.75 -0.88
N LEU A 105 6.94 -3.18 -1.59
CA LEU A 105 7.12 -3.96 -2.82
C LEU A 105 7.72 -3.12 -3.95
N ALA A 106 7.31 -1.84 -4.10
CA ALA A 106 7.92 -0.93 -5.07
C ALA A 106 9.41 -0.70 -4.77
N ARG A 107 9.76 -0.43 -3.50
CA ARG A 107 11.16 -0.28 -3.06
C ARG A 107 12.00 -1.54 -3.31
N ALA A 108 11.38 -2.71 -3.24
CA ALA A 108 12.02 -3.99 -3.53
C ALA A 108 12.05 -4.37 -5.02
N GLY A 109 11.57 -3.48 -5.93
CA GLY A 109 11.61 -3.69 -7.37
C GLY A 109 10.48 -4.59 -7.92
N VAL A 110 9.43 -4.85 -7.16
CA VAL A 110 8.23 -5.52 -7.66
C VAL A 110 7.48 -4.57 -8.57
N GLN A 111 7.20 -5.00 -9.79
CA GLN A 111 6.69 -4.11 -10.84
C GLN A 111 5.17 -4.03 -10.90
N VAL A 112 4.47 -5.09 -10.49
CA VAL A 112 3.01 -5.17 -10.50
C VAL A 112 2.51 -5.69 -9.17
N VAL A 113 1.50 -5.03 -8.62
CA VAL A 113 0.75 -5.48 -7.46
C VAL A 113 -0.73 -5.39 -7.79
N ALA A 114 -1.37 -6.54 -7.95
CA ALA A 114 -2.79 -6.64 -8.24
C ALA A 114 -3.57 -6.92 -6.95
N HIS A 115 -4.27 -5.89 -6.47
CA HIS A 115 -5.12 -6.03 -5.30
C HIS A 115 -6.38 -6.85 -5.66
N ASN A 116 -6.69 -7.82 -4.87
CA ASN A 116 -7.91 -8.61 -4.96
C ASN A 116 -8.93 -8.01 -3.96
N THR A 117 -9.99 -7.35 -4.38
CA THR A 117 -10.52 -7.23 -5.73
C THR A 117 -11.20 -5.85 -5.89
N LEU A 118 -11.82 -5.56 -7.04
CA LEU A 118 -12.53 -4.29 -7.20
C LEU A 118 -13.79 -4.20 -6.33
N ALA A 119 -14.69 -5.17 -6.40
CA ALA A 119 -16.02 -5.10 -5.77
C ALA A 119 -16.54 -6.47 -5.32
N SER A 120 -15.76 -7.20 -4.54
CA SER A 120 -16.17 -8.47 -3.96
C SER A 120 -15.48 -8.69 -2.62
N SER A 121 -16.16 -9.34 -1.69
CA SER A 121 -15.64 -9.68 -0.37
C SER A 121 -15.29 -8.44 0.49
N ASP A 122 -14.74 -8.62 1.69
CA ASP A 122 -14.43 -7.51 2.59
C ASP A 122 -13.24 -6.69 2.12
N TYR A 123 -12.29 -7.27 1.42
CA TYR A 123 -11.13 -6.56 0.88
C TYR A 123 -11.39 -5.81 -0.44
N GLY A 124 -12.60 -5.86 -1.00
CA GLY A 124 -12.93 -5.11 -2.22
C GLY A 124 -12.72 -3.60 -2.04
N LEU A 125 -12.24 -2.93 -3.08
CA LEU A 125 -12.09 -1.47 -3.09
C LEU A 125 -13.44 -0.76 -3.04
N LEU A 126 -14.47 -1.38 -3.62
CA LEU A 126 -15.86 -0.95 -3.56
C LEU A 126 -16.67 -1.96 -2.75
N ASP A 127 -17.71 -1.48 -2.10
CA ASP A 127 -18.71 -2.34 -1.48
C ASP A 127 -19.46 -3.14 -2.55
N GLU A 128 -19.59 -4.44 -2.38
CA GLU A 128 -20.13 -5.34 -3.41
C GLU A 128 -21.62 -5.12 -3.73
N LYS A 129 -22.38 -4.48 -2.82
CA LYS A 129 -23.83 -4.25 -2.98
C LYS A 129 -24.14 -2.83 -3.40
N THR A 130 -23.47 -1.86 -2.82
CA THR A 130 -23.75 -0.44 -3.01
C THR A 130 -22.80 0.24 -3.98
N PHE A 131 -21.67 -0.41 -4.33
CA PHE A 131 -20.54 0.12 -5.09
C PHE A 131 -19.94 1.40 -4.49
N ARG A 132 -20.22 1.68 -3.22
CA ARG A 132 -19.60 2.81 -2.51
C ARG A 132 -18.12 2.55 -2.28
N PRO A 133 -17.27 3.57 -2.47
CA PRO A 133 -15.83 3.45 -2.23
C PRO A 133 -15.55 3.16 -0.77
N ARG A 134 -14.67 2.17 -0.53
CA ARG A 134 -14.08 1.89 0.76
C ARG A 134 -12.77 2.67 0.93
N PRO A 135 -12.18 2.76 2.13
CA PRO A 135 -10.96 3.52 2.37
C PRO A 135 -9.80 3.17 1.42
N ASN A 136 -9.61 1.89 1.09
CA ASN A 136 -8.57 1.44 0.16
C ASN A 136 -8.77 1.96 -1.28
N TYR A 137 -9.99 2.23 -1.72
CA TYR A 137 -10.25 2.88 -3.01
C TYR A 137 -9.63 4.28 -3.08
N TRP A 138 -9.83 5.08 -2.03
CA TRP A 138 -9.29 6.43 -1.96
C TRP A 138 -7.75 6.42 -1.86
N ALA A 139 -7.21 5.47 -1.12
CA ALA A 139 -5.77 5.24 -1.04
C ALA A 139 -5.15 4.88 -2.39
N ALA A 140 -5.79 3.94 -3.12
CA ALA A 140 -5.40 3.55 -4.47
C ALA A 140 -5.43 4.74 -5.43
N LEU A 141 -6.46 5.57 -5.34
CA LEU A 141 -6.61 6.75 -6.19
C LEU A 141 -5.53 7.80 -5.92
N LEU A 142 -5.20 8.07 -4.63
CA LEU A 142 -4.09 8.96 -4.27
C LEU A 142 -2.74 8.40 -4.72
N TRP A 143 -2.47 7.13 -4.46
CA TRP A 143 -1.27 6.47 -4.97
C TRP A 143 -1.15 6.64 -6.49
N ARG A 144 -2.20 6.30 -7.23
CA ARG A 144 -2.24 6.39 -8.69
C ARG A 144 -2.03 7.81 -9.21
N ARG A 145 -2.50 8.83 -8.48
CA ARG A 145 -2.37 10.25 -8.89
C ARG A 145 -1.02 10.85 -8.54
N LEU A 146 -0.44 10.48 -7.40
CA LEU A 146 0.71 11.19 -6.84
C LEU A 146 2.03 10.42 -7.00
N MET A 147 2.01 9.09 -6.84
CA MET A 147 3.21 8.27 -6.92
C MET A 147 3.51 7.88 -8.37
N GLY A 148 4.67 8.25 -8.87
CA GLY A 148 5.18 7.81 -10.17
C GLY A 148 5.77 6.40 -10.12
N THR A 149 6.31 5.94 -11.24
CA THR A 149 6.90 4.59 -11.35
C THR A 149 8.38 4.54 -10.98
N THR A 150 9.08 5.68 -10.97
CA THR A 150 10.47 5.77 -10.53
C THR A 150 10.51 5.84 -9.01
N VAL A 151 11.08 4.81 -8.40
CA VAL A 151 11.26 4.70 -6.95
C VAL A 151 12.56 5.36 -6.54
N LEU A 152 12.51 6.13 -5.47
CA LEU A 152 13.65 6.83 -4.89
C LEU A 152 13.97 6.28 -3.51
N ASP A 153 15.21 6.46 -3.06
CA ASP A 153 15.60 6.16 -1.68
C ASP A 153 15.09 7.25 -0.74
N ALA A 154 14.19 6.88 0.15
CA ALA A 154 13.67 7.79 1.17
C ALA A 154 14.59 7.90 2.40
N GLY A 155 15.65 7.10 2.48
CA GLY A 155 16.47 6.97 3.68
C GLY A 155 15.78 6.16 4.79
N VAL A 156 16.33 6.23 5.99
CA VAL A 156 15.83 5.52 7.17
C VAL A 156 15.06 6.47 8.08
N HIS A 157 13.83 6.12 8.38
CA HIS A 157 12.96 6.85 9.31
C HIS A 157 12.56 5.93 10.47
N HIS A 158 12.78 6.36 11.70
CA HIS A 158 12.39 5.60 12.88
C HIS A 158 10.93 5.90 13.27
N GLY A 159 10.15 4.85 13.48
CA GLY A 159 8.75 4.96 13.92
C GLY A 159 7.76 5.44 12.85
N THR A 160 8.21 5.58 11.60
CA THR A 160 7.35 5.99 10.48
C THR A 160 7.81 5.29 9.21
N HIS A 161 6.90 4.72 8.45
CA HIS A 161 7.24 4.14 7.15
C HIS A 161 7.21 5.25 6.10
N VAL A 162 8.33 5.46 5.41
CA VAL A 162 8.44 6.50 4.38
C VAL A 162 8.89 5.87 3.06
N TYR A 163 8.17 6.22 2.01
CA TYR A 163 8.45 5.80 0.63
C TYR A 163 8.53 7.02 -0.26
N ALA A 164 9.50 7.06 -1.16
CA ALA A 164 9.72 8.17 -2.07
C ALA A 164 9.63 7.71 -3.52
N HIS A 165 8.90 8.44 -4.33
CA HIS A 165 8.80 8.23 -5.77
C HIS A 165 8.93 9.58 -6.50
N CYS A 166 9.33 9.55 -7.74
CA CYS A 166 9.08 10.70 -8.60
C CYS A 166 7.59 10.99 -8.64
N GLN A 167 7.20 12.25 -8.58
CA GLN A 167 5.79 12.62 -8.68
C GLN A 167 5.28 12.26 -10.08
N ARG A 168 4.08 11.71 -10.12
CA ARG A 168 3.48 11.34 -11.41
C ARG A 168 3.25 12.58 -12.28
N VAL A 169 3.71 12.52 -13.52
CA VAL A 169 3.55 13.54 -14.59
C VAL A 169 4.08 14.94 -14.26
N VAL A 170 4.93 15.10 -13.25
CA VAL A 170 5.55 16.37 -12.90
C VAL A 170 7.08 16.18 -12.91
N PRO A 171 7.79 16.61 -13.96
CA PRO A 171 9.24 16.46 -14.06
C PRO A 171 9.97 17.11 -12.89
N GLY A 172 11.04 16.48 -12.42
CA GLY A 172 11.87 16.95 -11.32
C GLY A 172 11.20 16.91 -9.93
N ALA A 173 9.91 16.61 -9.84
CA ALA A 173 9.15 16.61 -8.60
C ALA A 173 9.15 15.24 -7.90
N VAL A 174 9.05 15.26 -6.56
CA VAL A 174 9.06 14.08 -5.70
C VAL A 174 7.77 14.00 -4.89
N THR A 175 7.27 12.80 -4.70
CA THR A 175 6.21 12.49 -3.74
C THR A 175 6.75 11.56 -2.66
N LEU A 176 6.51 11.92 -1.41
CA LEU A 176 6.72 11.06 -0.25
C LEU A 176 5.38 10.51 0.22
N LEU A 177 5.33 9.22 0.53
CA LEU A 177 4.27 8.60 1.31
C LEU A 177 4.83 8.34 2.70
N ALA A 178 4.25 8.95 3.72
CA ALA A 178 4.60 8.78 5.13
C ALA A 178 3.42 8.15 5.89
N ILE A 179 3.66 7.02 6.53
CA ILE A 179 2.65 6.25 7.28
C ILE A 179 3.05 6.24 8.74
N ASN A 180 2.28 6.90 9.59
CA ASN A 180 2.43 6.81 11.04
C ASN A 180 1.51 5.72 11.58
N THR A 181 2.07 4.58 11.93
CA THR A 181 1.34 3.41 12.47
C THR A 181 1.12 3.47 13.98
N ASP A 182 1.79 4.41 14.68
CA ASP A 182 1.56 4.60 16.11
C ASP A 182 0.14 5.15 16.35
N ARG A 183 -0.59 4.52 17.24
CA ARG A 183 -1.99 4.86 17.52
C ARG A 183 -2.17 6.07 18.44
N THR A 184 -1.09 6.50 19.10
CA THR A 184 -1.13 7.48 20.19
C THR A 184 -0.12 8.61 20.03
N THR A 185 0.96 8.36 19.31
CA THR A 185 2.10 9.28 19.23
C THR A 185 2.20 9.88 17.83
N ALA A 186 2.30 11.20 17.76
CA ALA A 186 2.60 11.89 16.51
C ALA A 186 4.08 11.70 16.14
N ALA A 187 4.34 11.61 14.84
CA ALA A 187 5.68 11.61 14.28
C ALA A 187 5.99 12.94 13.61
N ILE A 188 7.27 13.27 13.46
CA ILE A 188 7.71 14.51 12.81
C ILE A 188 8.58 14.16 11.61
N LEU A 189 8.18 14.63 10.43
CA LEU A 189 8.99 14.62 9.23
C LEU A 189 9.49 16.02 8.93
N ARG A 190 10.79 16.17 8.61
CA ARG A 190 11.36 17.47 8.26
C ARG A 190 11.58 17.58 6.76
N LEU A 191 11.02 18.61 6.17
CA LEU A 191 11.16 18.90 4.74
C LEU A 191 11.94 20.21 4.53
N PRO A 192 12.94 20.23 3.64
CA PRO A 192 13.73 21.42 3.38
C PRO A 192 12.98 22.48 2.53
N THR A 193 11.92 22.07 1.83
CA THR A 193 11.18 22.92 0.91
C THR A 193 9.68 22.86 1.16
N THR A 194 8.92 23.75 0.51
CA THR A 194 7.45 23.72 0.52
C THR A 194 6.91 22.43 -0.10
N SER A 195 5.85 21.91 0.48
CA SER A 195 5.15 20.73 -0.05
C SER A 195 3.64 20.95 -0.05
N GLU A 196 2.91 20.10 -0.78
CA GLU A 196 1.47 19.94 -0.62
C GLU A 196 1.18 18.63 0.10
N ARG A 197 0.38 18.71 1.13
CA ARG A 197 0.04 17.59 2.02
C ARG A 197 -1.35 17.05 1.73
N TYR A 198 -1.44 15.73 1.63
CA TYR A 198 -2.68 14.95 1.45
C TYR A 198 -2.74 13.91 2.56
N THR A 199 -3.43 14.23 3.66
CA THR A 199 -3.52 13.34 4.82
C THR A 199 -4.81 12.57 4.82
N LEU A 200 -4.71 11.24 4.74
CA LEU A 200 -5.80 10.31 4.98
C LEU A 200 -5.93 10.03 6.48
N SER A 201 -7.14 10.11 6.98
CA SER A 201 -7.53 9.82 8.35
C SER A 201 -8.95 9.26 8.39
N ALA A 202 -9.41 8.85 9.57
CA ALA A 202 -10.78 8.45 9.81
C ALA A 202 -11.20 8.81 11.25
N ASP A 203 -12.49 8.74 11.56
CA ASP A 203 -13.00 9.02 12.91
C ASP A 203 -12.49 7.99 13.94
N HIS A 204 -12.33 6.75 13.51
CA HIS A 204 -11.64 5.67 14.21
C HIS A 204 -11.07 4.67 13.20
N LEU A 205 -10.11 3.84 13.60
CA LEU A 205 -9.41 2.94 12.68
C LEU A 205 -10.33 1.98 11.92
N GLN A 206 -11.36 1.46 12.56
CA GLN A 206 -12.34 0.57 11.90
C GLN A 206 -13.52 1.32 11.28
N SER A 207 -13.38 2.61 10.96
CA SER A 207 -14.38 3.36 10.18
C SER A 207 -14.48 2.83 8.75
N PRO A 208 -15.69 2.68 8.21
CA PRO A 208 -15.89 2.28 6.81
C PRO A 208 -15.63 3.42 5.82
N GLY A 209 -15.50 4.66 6.30
CA GLY A 209 -15.16 5.86 5.51
C GLY A 209 -13.77 6.37 5.80
N ALA A 210 -13.26 7.23 4.93
CA ALA A 210 -12.00 7.95 5.10
C ALA A 210 -12.20 9.45 4.91
N ARG A 211 -11.24 10.23 5.42
CA ARG A 211 -11.17 11.69 5.26
C ARG A 211 -9.86 12.07 4.57
N LEU A 212 -9.92 13.07 3.71
CA LEU A 212 -8.73 13.71 3.15
C LEU A 212 -8.63 15.12 3.72
N ASN A 213 -7.54 15.41 4.43
CA ASN A 213 -7.31 16.69 5.09
C ASN A 213 -8.51 17.13 5.97
N GLY A 214 -9.15 16.16 6.63
CA GLY A 214 -10.31 16.37 7.50
C GLY A 214 -11.69 16.35 6.79
N ALA A 215 -11.74 16.48 5.47
CA ALA A 215 -13.00 16.39 4.70
C ALA A 215 -13.35 14.93 4.39
N ALA A 216 -14.61 14.54 4.53
CA ALA A 216 -15.06 13.19 4.17
C ALA A 216 -14.85 12.92 2.68
N LEU A 217 -14.42 11.71 2.35
CA LEU A 217 -14.25 11.23 0.99
C LEU A 217 -15.50 10.44 0.57
N GLU A 218 -16.28 11.03 -0.29
CA GLU A 218 -17.51 10.44 -0.84
C GLU A 218 -17.66 10.84 -2.31
N PHE A 219 -18.37 10.04 -3.09
CA PHE A 219 -18.79 10.45 -4.42
C PHE A 219 -19.78 11.59 -4.34
N GLY A 220 -19.63 12.55 -5.24
CA GLY A 220 -20.62 13.59 -5.47
C GLY A 220 -21.86 13.07 -6.21
N PRO A 221 -22.79 13.98 -6.57
CA PRO A 221 -23.89 13.64 -7.45
C PRO A 221 -23.38 13.03 -8.77
N ASN A 222 -24.06 12.03 -9.30
CA ASN A 222 -23.67 11.30 -10.52
C ASN A 222 -22.33 10.56 -10.42
N ASP A 223 -21.94 10.11 -9.23
CA ASP A 223 -20.69 9.44 -8.94
C ASP A 223 -19.43 10.26 -9.25
N ASP A 224 -19.53 11.58 -9.23
CA ASP A 224 -18.40 12.49 -9.42
C ASP A 224 -17.36 12.29 -8.31
N LEU A 225 -16.10 12.27 -8.69
CA LEU A 225 -14.99 12.21 -7.72
C LEU A 225 -14.90 13.54 -6.95
N PRO A 226 -14.67 13.49 -5.64
CA PRO A 226 -14.43 14.71 -4.86
C PRO A 226 -13.16 15.41 -5.33
N HIS A 227 -13.08 16.71 -5.04
CA HIS A 227 -11.88 17.48 -5.33
C HIS A 227 -10.72 17.06 -4.39
N PHE A 228 -9.65 16.55 -4.97
CA PHE A 228 -8.43 16.20 -4.23
C PHE A 228 -7.48 17.38 -4.24
N ALA A 229 -7.57 18.24 -3.24
CA ALA A 229 -6.66 19.37 -3.04
C ALA A 229 -5.64 19.05 -1.95
N GLY A 230 -4.38 19.34 -2.23
CA GLY A 230 -3.33 19.37 -1.21
C GLY A 230 -3.47 20.61 -0.31
N VAL A 231 -2.99 20.50 0.91
CA VAL A 231 -2.83 21.61 1.84
C VAL A 231 -1.36 22.03 1.84
N ARG A 232 -1.09 23.28 1.49
CA ARG A 232 0.28 23.80 1.45
C ARG A 232 0.93 23.72 2.83
N SER A 233 2.11 23.13 2.88
CA SER A 233 2.97 23.04 4.06
C SER A 233 4.27 23.78 3.80
N PRO A 234 4.66 24.76 4.63
CA PRO A 234 5.93 25.48 4.46
C PRO A 234 7.12 24.54 4.75
N PRO A 235 8.34 24.95 4.38
CA PRO A 235 9.55 24.25 4.81
C PRO A 235 9.61 24.11 6.33
N GLY A 236 10.15 23.00 6.83
CA GLY A 236 10.29 22.76 8.25
C GLY A 236 9.70 21.44 8.69
N SER A 237 9.12 21.40 9.87
CA SER A 237 8.54 20.21 10.48
C SER A 237 7.10 20.01 10.02
N VAL A 238 6.82 18.82 9.51
CA VAL A 238 5.46 18.34 9.21
C VAL A 238 5.09 17.32 10.28
N GLU A 239 4.07 17.61 11.05
CA GLU A 239 3.52 16.66 12.01
C GLU A 239 2.63 15.64 11.30
N LEU A 240 2.89 14.38 11.56
CA LEU A 240 2.12 13.23 11.15
C LEU A 240 1.33 12.74 12.38
N ALA A 241 0.07 13.06 12.45
CA ALA A 241 -0.78 12.69 13.59
C ALA A 241 -0.80 11.16 13.79
N PRO A 242 -1.13 10.67 15.00
CA PRO A 242 -1.26 9.24 15.26
C PRO A 242 -2.21 8.56 14.27
N ALA A 243 -1.86 7.36 13.85
CA ALA A 243 -2.67 6.53 12.96
C ALA A 243 -3.17 7.30 11.71
N THR A 244 -2.26 7.97 11.00
CA THR A 244 -2.54 8.68 9.75
C THR A 244 -1.58 8.28 8.63
N ILE A 245 -2.03 8.51 7.41
CA ILE A 245 -1.27 8.26 6.18
C ILE A 245 -1.20 9.58 5.41
N THR A 246 0.00 10.04 5.08
CA THR A 246 0.20 11.34 4.46
C THR A 246 1.04 11.23 3.19
N PHE A 247 0.51 11.72 2.07
CA PHE A 247 1.31 11.99 0.89
C PHE A 247 1.78 13.45 0.93
N LEU A 248 3.02 13.67 0.52
CA LEU A 248 3.66 14.99 0.47
C LEU A 248 4.27 15.17 -0.92
N THR A 249 3.72 16.07 -1.73
CA THR A 249 4.26 16.37 -3.05
C THR A 249 5.17 17.58 -2.97
N ILE A 250 6.36 17.47 -3.54
CA ILE A 250 7.44 18.48 -3.54
C ILE A 250 7.74 18.83 -4.99
N GLY A 251 7.02 19.85 -5.50
CA GLY A 251 7.11 20.27 -6.90
C GLY A 251 8.49 20.81 -7.30
N ASP A 252 9.08 21.58 -6.41
CA ASP A 252 10.37 22.24 -6.65
C ASP A 252 11.56 21.46 -6.07
N SER A 253 11.51 20.13 -6.10
CA SER A 253 12.60 19.32 -5.54
C SER A 253 13.85 19.32 -6.42
N GLY A 254 13.71 19.56 -7.73
CA GLY A 254 14.82 19.56 -8.70
C GLY A 254 15.56 18.23 -8.74
N ASN A 255 14.85 17.12 -8.52
CA ASN A 255 15.48 15.81 -8.52
C ASN A 255 15.66 15.30 -9.95
N THR A 256 16.91 15.29 -10.41
CA THR A 256 17.26 14.89 -11.78
C THR A 256 16.92 13.42 -12.13
N ALA A 257 16.71 12.57 -11.14
CA ALA A 257 16.20 11.21 -11.38
C ALA A 257 14.72 11.19 -11.79
N CYS A 258 14.05 12.34 -11.69
CA CYS A 258 12.62 12.52 -12.01
C CYS A 258 12.38 13.38 -13.27
N ASP A 259 13.42 13.69 -14.04
CA ASP A 259 13.33 14.44 -15.30
C ASP A 259 12.87 13.57 -16.47
#